data_0121eb6e15af072eb4498e0c573f7e71
#
_entry.id   0121eb6e15af072eb4498e0c573f7e71
#
_cell.length_a   1.000
_cell.length_b   1.000
_cell.length_c   1.000
_cell.angle_alpha   90.00
_cell.angle_beta   90.00
_cell.angle_gamma   90.00
#
_symmetry.space_group_name_H-M   'P 1'
#
loop_
_entity.id
_entity.type
_entity.pdbx_description
1 polymer ?
#
loop_
_entity_poly.entity_id
_entity_poly.type
_entity_poly.pdbx_seq_one_letter_code
_entity_poly.pdbx_strand_id
1 'polypeptide(L)'
;FVFEQGFDTTTGAAPNGFARESYVELAAPWGAVRGGNWAPGSYFATADYVSMHNHDTGTSSDALYSFASFPSARKVAYFTPEIAGFTAEIAHTFESGTEAKANDLSVNYNAGDLQLGAGYTKQADVSQVGLRALYSMGTFTVGGYLQRESVDGSANGKSRDIVRLVAMYTMGANEFHVNVGHSDRGGSFAQKASQYTLGFNHNLTKRTKLYTYYTAINSPGKANDFNALAVGMRHNF
;
A
#
# COMPACT_ATOMS: atom_id res chain seq x y z
N PHE A 1 4.16 6.26 -21.72
CA PHE A 1 5.29 6.31 -20.78
C PHE A 1 4.97 7.20 -19.59
N VAL A 2 5.61 6.91 -18.46
CA VAL A 2 5.55 7.73 -17.25
C VAL A 2 6.98 7.98 -16.78
N PHE A 3 7.23 9.23 -16.37
CA PHE A 3 8.44 9.61 -15.66
C PHE A 3 8.05 10.45 -14.46
N GLU A 4 8.31 9.95 -13.27
CA GLU A 4 7.98 10.61 -12.02
C GLU A 4 9.26 10.93 -11.24
N GLN A 5 9.42 12.20 -10.85
CA GLN A 5 10.52 12.66 -10.03
C GLN A 5 10.00 13.18 -8.70
N GLY A 6 10.54 12.63 -7.62
CA GLY A 6 10.34 13.18 -6.29
C GLY A 6 11.39 14.25 -5.96
N PHE A 7 11.09 15.11 -5.01
CA PHE A 7 12.05 16.01 -4.39
C PHE A 7 11.73 16.16 -2.91
N ASP A 8 12.77 16.39 -2.12
CA ASP A 8 12.63 16.65 -0.69
C ASP A 8 12.17 18.09 -0.50
N THR A 9 10.99 18.27 0.09
CA THR A 9 10.40 19.61 0.31
C THR A 9 11.13 20.41 1.40
N THR A 10 11.92 19.77 2.25
CA THR A 10 12.68 20.40 3.33
C THR A 10 14.00 20.97 2.80
N THR A 11 14.70 20.20 1.96
CA THR A 11 16.03 20.54 1.47
C THR A 11 16.06 21.01 0.02
N GLY A 12 14.98 20.76 -0.73
CA GLY A 12 14.92 20.97 -2.18
C GLY A 12 15.73 19.94 -2.97
N ALA A 13 16.33 18.96 -2.31
CA ALA A 13 17.11 17.92 -3.00
C ALA A 13 16.20 17.02 -3.83
N ALA A 14 16.64 16.72 -5.05
CA ALA A 14 16.01 15.72 -5.91
C ALA A 14 16.90 14.49 -6.01
N PRO A 15 16.36 13.27 -5.94
CA PRO A 15 17.11 12.06 -6.28
C PRO A 15 17.59 12.15 -7.75
N ASN A 16 18.68 11.46 -8.06
CA ASN A 16 19.20 11.40 -9.42
C ASN A 16 18.18 10.73 -10.34
N GLY A 17 17.78 11.43 -11.42
CA GLY A 17 16.87 10.93 -12.43
C GLY A 17 15.43 10.75 -11.97
N PHE A 18 14.66 10.01 -12.74
CA PHE A 18 13.25 9.66 -12.45
C PHE A 18 13.21 8.43 -11.52
N ALA A 19 13.55 8.64 -10.25
CA ALA A 19 13.78 7.54 -9.31
C ALA A 19 12.50 6.93 -8.74
N ARG A 20 11.35 7.59 -8.89
CA ARG A 20 10.09 7.09 -8.33
C ARG A 20 9.39 6.14 -9.29
N GLU A 21 8.81 6.65 -10.37
CA GLU A 21 8.28 5.81 -11.45
C GLU A 21 8.91 6.22 -12.79
N SER A 22 9.35 5.23 -13.55
CA SER A 22 9.89 5.47 -14.88
C SER A 22 9.72 4.21 -15.72
N TYR A 23 8.71 4.21 -16.60
CA TYR A 23 8.40 3.04 -17.40
C TYR A 23 7.83 3.39 -18.76
N VAL A 24 7.90 2.39 -19.65
CA VAL A 24 7.21 2.37 -20.94
C VAL A 24 6.21 1.22 -20.94
N GLU A 25 5.03 1.46 -21.49
CA GLU A 25 3.96 0.47 -21.58
C GLU A 25 3.41 0.40 -23.00
N LEU A 26 3.18 -0.81 -23.47
CA LEU A 26 2.46 -1.11 -24.69
C LEU A 26 1.14 -1.78 -24.32
N ALA A 27 0.02 -1.07 -24.54
CA ALA A 27 -1.33 -1.56 -24.26
C ALA A 27 -2.06 -1.92 -25.56
N ALA A 28 -2.84 -3.01 -25.51
CA ALA A 28 -3.63 -3.52 -26.62
C ALA A 28 -4.88 -4.25 -26.07
N PRO A 29 -5.84 -4.69 -26.92
CA PRO A 29 -7.02 -5.42 -26.44
C PRO A 29 -6.72 -6.72 -25.67
N TRP A 30 -5.56 -7.32 -25.88
CA TRP A 30 -5.11 -8.50 -25.13
C TRP A 30 -4.50 -8.17 -23.76
N GLY A 31 -4.36 -6.91 -23.36
CA GLY A 31 -3.73 -6.46 -22.12
C GLY A 31 -2.57 -5.51 -22.39
N ALA A 32 -1.65 -5.38 -21.40
CA ALA A 32 -0.49 -4.52 -21.55
C ALA A 32 0.80 -5.21 -21.10
N VAL A 33 1.91 -4.81 -21.72
CA VAL A 33 3.27 -5.14 -21.29
C VAL A 33 3.98 -3.87 -20.90
N ARG A 34 4.58 -3.85 -19.70
CA ARG A 34 5.30 -2.72 -19.15
C ARG A 34 6.73 -3.09 -18.81
N GLY A 35 7.67 -2.19 -19.08
CA GLY A 35 9.08 -2.29 -18.72
C GLY A 35 9.59 -1.03 -18.06
N GLY A 36 10.31 -1.15 -16.94
CA GLY A 36 10.87 -0.02 -16.20
C GLY A 36 10.79 -0.16 -14.69
N ASN A 37 10.49 0.95 -14.01
CA ASN A 37 10.43 1.04 -12.55
C ASN A 37 9.05 1.51 -12.11
N TRP A 38 8.41 0.77 -11.20
CA TRP A 38 7.15 1.13 -10.53
C TRP A 38 6.94 0.27 -9.29
N ALA A 39 6.10 0.73 -8.37
CA ALA A 39 5.75 0.00 -7.16
C ALA A 39 5.12 -1.38 -7.46
N PRO A 40 5.26 -2.38 -6.57
CA PRO A 40 4.71 -3.74 -6.79
C PRO A 40 3.19 -3.73 -6.92
N GLY A 41 2.66 -4.52 -7.86
CA GLY A 41 1.22 -4.72 -8.03
C GLY A 41 0.56 -5.34 -6.80
N SER A 42 1.27 -6.21 -6.08
CA SER A 42 0.81 -6.80 -4.82
C SER A 42 0.54 -5.73 -3.74
N TYR A 43 1.35 -4.68 -3.67
CA TYR A 43 1.12 -3.54 -2.78
C TYR A 43 -0.15 -2.78 -3.18
N PHE A 44 -0.29 -2.41 -4.44
CA PHE A 44 -1.47 -1.70 -4.92
C PHE A 44 -2.76 -2.52 -4.79
N ALA A 45 -2.71 -3.82 -5.03
CA ALA A 45 -3.90 -4.67 -4.88
C ALA A 45 -4.35 -4.81 -3.42
N THR A 46 -3.48 -4.60 -2.45
CA THR A 46 -3.73 -4.93 -1.05
C THR A 46 -3.60 -3.72 -0.11
N ALA A 47 -2.40 -3.43 0.39
CA ALA A 47 -2.18 -2.49 1.48
C ALA A 47 -2.48 -1.04 1.14
N ASP A 48 -2.21 -0.62 -0.11
CA ASP A 48 -2.40 0.77 -0.54
C ASP A 48 -3.85 1.22 -0.45
N TYR A 49 -4.78 0.38 -0.91
CA TYR A 49 -6.18 0.75 -0.97
C TYR A 49 -6.98 0.52 0.32
N VAL A 50 -6.45 -0.22 1.28
CA VAL A 50 -7.21 -0.56 2.48
C VAL A 50 -7.38 0.62 3.43
N SER A 51 -6.49 1.60 3.40
CA SER A 51 -6.58 2.71 4.34
C SER A 51 -7.73 3.68 4.07
N MET A 52 -8.16 3.84 2.83
CA MET A 52 -9.20 4.79 2.40
C MET A 52 -8.95 6.25 2.86
N HIS A 53 -7.84 6.50 3.49
CA HIS A 53 -7.44 7.77 4.07
C HIS A 53 -6.06 8.17 3.54
N ASN A 54 -5.66 9.41 3.66
CA ASN A 54 -4.40 9.91 3.10
C ASN A 54 -3.17 9.29 3.79
N HIS A 55 -2.94 7.99 3.56
CA HIS A 55 -1.91 7.20 4.24
C HIS A 55 -0.48 7.65 3.91
N ASP A 56 -0.29 8.28 2.78
CA ASP A 56 0.98 8.77 2.24
C ASP A 56 1.22 10.26 2.49
N THR A 57 0.35 10.94 3.25
CA THR A 57 0.51 12.36 3.57
C THR A 57 0.91 12.57 5.01
N GLY A 58 2.05 13.24 5.21
CA GLY A 58 2.59 13.54 6.53
C GLY A 58 2.96 12.28 7.31
N THR A 59 2.48 12.16 8.53
CA THR A 59 2.65 10.97 9.34
C THR A 59 1.75 9.86 8.87
N SER A 60 2.33 8.72 8.52
CA SER A 60 1.63 7.62 7.90
C SER A 60 0.61 6.97 8.84
N SER A 61 -0.62 6.83 8.37
CA SER A 61 -1.65 6.04 9.03
C SER A 61 -1.47 4.54 8.83
N ASP A 62 -0.48 4.11 8.07
CA ASP A 62 -0.19 2.72 7.74
C ASP A 62 1.25 2.29 8.07
N ALA A 63 1.95 3.04 8.93
CA ALA A 63 3.35 2.77 9.29
C ALA A 63 3.61 1.35 9.82
N LEU A 64 2.58 0.69 10.37
CA LEU A 64 2.66 -0.70 10.84
C LEU A 64 2.65 -1.72 9.69
N TYR A 65 2.17 -1.35 8.51
CA TYR A 65 1.86 -2.25 7.40
C TYR A 65 2.95 -2.25 6.31
N SER A 66 4.20 -2.11 6.72
CA SER A 66 5.35 -2.12 5.83
C SER A 66 5.52 -3.46 5.11
N PHE A 67 5.96 -3.39 3.87
CA PHE A 67 6.34 -4.54 3.08
C PHE A 67 7.81 -4.88 3.31
N ALA A 68 8.11 -6.14 3.63
CA ALA A 68 9.48 -6.63 3.78
C ALA A 68 10.22 -6.71 2.43
N SER A 69 9.49 -6.85 1.33
CA SER A 69 10.00 -6.84 -0.02
C SER A 69 9.18 -5.89 -0.88
N PHE A 70 9.82 -4.91 -1.49
CA PHE A 70 9.19 -3.90 -2.34
C PHE A 70 9.96 -3.73 -3.65
N PRO A 71 9.96 -4.75 -4.55
CA PRO A 71 10.70 -4.74 -5.79
C PRO A 71 10.09 -3.72 -6.77
N SER A 72 10.75 -2.57 -6.95
CA SER A 72 10.21 -1.44 -7.73
C SER A 72 11.04 -1.08 -8.95
N ALA A 73 12.19 -1.70 -9.18
CA ALA A 73 13.10 -1.33 -10.25
C ALA A 73 13.36 -2.50 -11.22
N ARG A 74 13.77 -2.18 -12.45
CA ARG A 74 14.19 -3.15 -13.48
C ARG A 74 13.17 -4.26 -13.70
N LYS A 75 11.91 -3.88 -13.82
CA LYS A 75 10.76 -4.80 -13.92
C LYS A 75 10.32 -4.96 -15.36
N VAL A 76 9.78 -6.14 -15.65
CA VAL A 76 8.88 -6.38 -16.77
C VAL A 76 7.60 -7.00 -16.21
N ALA A 77 6.46 -6.58 -16.71
CA ALA A 77 5.17 -7.11 -16.29
C ALA A 77 4.21 -7.26 -17.46
N TYR A 78 3.27 -8.18 -17.26
CA TYR A 78 2.05 -8.29 -18.07
C TYR A 78 0.84 -7.96 -17.20
N PHE A 79 -0.05 -7.13 -17.74
CA PHE A 79 -1.33 -6.74 -17.17
C PHE A 79 -2.45 -7.33 -18.01
N THR A 80 -3.37 -8.06 -17.39
CA THR A 80 -4.55 -8.58 -18.10
C THR A 80 -5.49 -7.46 -18.49
N PRO A 81 -6.29 -7.61 -19.56
CA PRO A 81 -7.51 -6.82 -19.68
C PRO A 81 -8.45 -7.14 -18.50
N GLU A 82 -9.43 -6.26 -18.27
CA GLU A 82 -10.48 -6.57 -17.32
C GLU A 82 -11.42 -7.63 -17.90
N ILE A 83 -11.61 -8.73 -17.17
CA ILE A 83 -12.49 -9.85 -17.53
C ILE A 83 -13.44 -10.11 -16.38
N ALA A 84 -14.74 -9.77 -16.56
CA ALA A 84 -15.78 -9.97 -15.56
C ALA A 84 -15.43 -9.38 -14.17
N GLY A 85 -14.82 -8.19 -14.15
CA GLY A 85 -14.41 -7.49 -12.95
C GLY A 85 -13.03 -7.89 -12.41
N PHE A 86 -12.36 -8.89 -13.01
CA PHE A 86 -10.99 -9.29 -12.63
C PHE A 86 -9.93 -8.59 -13.46
N THR A 87 -8.88 -8.13 -12.80
CA THR A 87 -7.61 -7.71 -13.40
C THR A 87 -6.45 -8.38 -12.66
N ALA A 88 -5.35 -8.64 -13.35
CA ALA A 88 -4.14 -9.22 -12.75
C ALA A 88 -2.87 -8.58 -13.34
N GLU A 89 -1.82 -8.53 -12.51
CA GLU A 89 -0.45 -8.19 -12.91
C GLU A 89 0.46 -9.35 -12.54
N ILE A 90 1.33 -9.77 -13.47
CA ILE A 90 2.43 -10.71 -13.23
C ILE A 90 3.71 -9.97 -13.60
N ALA A 91 4.60 -9.79 -12.61
CA ALA A 91 5.84 -9.04 -12.80
C ALA A 91 7.07 -9.82 -12.37
N HIS A 92 8.17 -9.58 -13.10
CA HIS A 92 9.50 -10.05 -12.77
C HIS A 92 10.47 -8.88 -12.64
N THR A 93 11.21 -8.83 -11.55
CA THR A 93 12.31 -7.88 -11.31
C THR A 93 13.63 -8.60 -11.57
N PHE A 94 14.46 -8.03 -12.43
CA PHE A 94 15.77 -8.60 -12.76
C PHE A 94 16.79 -8.28 -11.66
N GLU A 95 17.66 -9.26 -11.43
CA GLU A 95 18.80 -9.10 -10.51
C GLU A 95 19.75 -8.01 -10.99
N SER A 96 20.34 -7.29 -10.07
CA SER A 96 21.39 -6.31 -10.36
C SER A 96 22.26 -6.08 -9.13
N GLY A 97 23.51 -6.48 -9.20
CA GLY A 97 24.52 -6.20 -8.17
C GLY A 97 24.08 -6.58 -6.77
N THR A 98 23.54 -5.63 -6.05
CA THR A 98 23.11 -5.79 -4.65
C THR A 98 21.63 -6.14 -4.48
N GLU A 99 20.83 -6.11 -5.55
CA GLU A 99 19.39 -6.35 -5.47
C GLU A 99 19.01 -7.67 -6.14
N ALA A 100 18.44 -8.58 -5.35
CA ALA A 100 18.02 -9.90 -5.82
C ALA A 100 16.81 -9.80 -6.76
N LYS A 101 16.72 -10.78 -7.70
CA LYS A 101 15.52 -10.95 -8.51
C LYS A 101 14.27 -11.16 -7.65
N ALA A 102 13.13 -10.71 -8.15
CA ALA A 102 11.85 -10.89 -7.49
C ALA A 102 10.75 -11.28 -8.49
N ASN A 103 9.72 -11.94 -7.97
CA ASN A 103 8.46 -12.15 -8.68
C ASN A 103 7.33 -11.53 -7.86
N ASP A 104 6.41 -10.85 -8.54
CA ASP A 104 5.24 -10.24 -7.97
C ASP A 104 3.99 -10.64 -8.76
N LEU A 105 2.95 -11.00 -8.05
CA LEU A 105 1.65 -11.35 -8.60
C LEU A 105 0.58 -10.58 -7.85
N SER A 106 -0.31 -9.94 -8.58
CA SER A 106 -1.51 -9.32 -8.00
C SER A 106 -2.76 -9.65 -8.79
N VAL A 107 -3.88 -9.71 -8.07
CA VAL A 107 -5.22 -9.88 -8.64
C VAL A 107 -6.15 -8.93 -7.93
N ASN A 108 -6.98 -8.21 -8.69
CA ASN A 108 -8.09 -7.41 -8.19
C ASN A 108 -9.41 -7.93 -8.77
N TYR A 109 -10.46 -7.85 -7.97
CA TYR A 109 -11.84 -8.10 -8.37
C TYR A 109 -12.73 -6.96 -7.90
N ASN A 110 -13.46 -6.36 -8.84
CA ASN A 110 -14.40 -5.28 -8.58
C ASN A 110 -15.76 -5.68 -9.12
N ALA A 111 -16.75 -5.77 -8.23
CA ALA A 111 -18.14 -6.12 -8.56
C ALA A 111 -19.10 -5.24 -7.77
N GLY A 112 -19.56 -4.16 -8.39
CA GLY A 112 -20.43 -3.19 -7.75
C GLY A 112 -19.78 -2.61 -6.49
N ASP A 113 -20.38 -2.89 -5.34
CA ASP A 113 -19.93 -2.38 -4.04
C ASP A 113 -18.80 -3.20 -3.40
N LEU A 114 -18.46 -4.36 -3.98
CA LEU A 114 -17.40 -5.24 -3.46
C LEU A 114 -16.09 -5.05 -4.22
N GLN A 115 -15.01 -4.85 -3.47
CA GLN A 115 -13.65 -4.81 -3.98
C GLN A 115 -12.80 -5.83 -3.22
N LEU A 116 -12.17 -6.74 -3.95
CA LEU A 116 -11.21 -7.71 -3.41
C LEU A 116 -9.85 -7.50 -4.04
N GLY A 117 -8.81 -7.78 -3.30
CA GLY A 117 -7.44 -7.76 -3.77
C GLY A 117 -6.62 -8.88 -3.15
N ALA A 118 -5.73 -9.46 -3.93
CA ALA A 118 -4.75 -10.43 -3.46
C ALA A 118 -3.38 -10.12 -4.09
N GLY A 119 -2.32 -10.29 -3.31
CA GLY A 119 -0.97 -10.04 -3.77
C GLY A 119 0.01 -11.06 -3.20
N TYR A 120 1.01 -11.42 -3.99
CA TYR A 120 2.12 -12.27 -3.57
C TYR A 120 3.43 -11.72 -4.13
N THR A 121 4.44 -11.59 -3.26
CA THR A 121 5.80 -11.20 -3.66
C THR A 121 6.80 -12.18 -3.09
N LYS A 122 7.80 -12.56 -3.89
CA LYS A 122 8.95 -13.35 -3.47
C LYS A 122 10.24 -12.70 -3.97
N GLN A 123 11.16 -12.38 -3.03
CA GLN A 123 12.48 -11.83 -3.32
C GLN A 123 13.50 -12.44 -2.35
N ALA A 124 14.50 -13.14 -2.87
CA ALA A 124 15.49 -13.86 -2.08
C ALA A 124 14.82 -14.68 -0.95
N ASP A 125 15.19 -14.45 0.29
CA ASP A 125 14.68 -15.15 1.48
C ASP A 125 13.37 -14.58 2.01
N VAL A 126 12.84 -13.51 1.40
CA VAL A 126 11.59 -12.85 1.81
C VAL A 126 10.45 -13.28 0.89
N SER A 127 9.31 -13.63 1.48
CA SER A 127 8.03 -13.77 0.78
C SER A 127 6.92 -13.12 1.58
N GLN A 128 5.92 -12.61 0.87
CA GLN A 128 4.72 -12.06 1.51
C GLN A 128 3.50 -12.33 0.67
N VAL A 129 2.37 -12.54 1.34
CA VAL A 129 1.05 -12.64 0.76
C VAL A 129 0.12 -11.67 1.48
N GLY A 130 -0.68 -10.95 0.70
CA GLY A 130 -1.68 -10.02 1.21
C GLY A 130 -3.05 -10.33 0.63
N LEU A 131 -4.09 -10.08 1.41
CA LEU A 131 -5.49 -10.16 1.01
C LEU A 131 -6.21 -8.89 1.48
N ARG A 132 -7.04 -8.31 0.63
CA ARG A 132 -7.88 -7.15 0.93
C ARG A 132 -9.32 -7.42 0.56
N ALA A 133 -10.25 -6.92 1.37
CA ALA A 133 -11.66 -6.81 1.02
C ALA A 133 -12.19 -5.46 1.49
N LEU A 134 -12.93 -4.77 0.62
CA LEU A 134 -13.71 -3.56 0.94
C LEU A 134 -15.13 -3.76 0.43
N TYR A 135 -16.11 -3.34 1.22
CA TYR A 135 -17.50 -3.38 0.86
C TYR A 135 -18.19 -2.06 1.20
N SER A 136 -18.87 -1.48 0.21
CA SER A 136 -19.61 -0.22 0.33
C SER A 136 -21.09 -0.50 0.56
N MET A 137 -21.68 0.14 1.58
CA MET A 137 -23.09 0.02 1.97
C MET A 137 -23.70 1.42 2.05
N GLY A 138 -24.06 2.00 0.92
CA GLY A 138 -24.56 3.37 0.86
C GLY A 138 -23.52 4.37 1.37
N THR A 139 -23.73 4.91 2.57
CA THR A 139 -22.80 5.89 3.19
C THR A 139 -21.65 5.27 3.98
N PHE A 140 -21.64 3.95 4.15
CA PHE A 140 -20.59 3.23 4.87
C PHE A 140 -19.73 2.44 3.90
N THR A 141 -18.42 2.45 4.14
CA THR A 141 -17.48 1.49 3.55
C THR A 141 -16.72 0.82 4.68
N VAL A 142 -16.69 -0.50 4.67
CA VAL A 142 -15.98 -1.31 5.67
C VAL A 142 -15.07 -2.28 4.98
N GLY A 143 -14.02 -2.69 5.65
CA GLY A 143 -13.15 -3.71 5.08
C GLY A 143 -11.97 -4.07 5.96
N GLY A 144 -11.05 -4.78 5.35
CA GLY A 144 -9.86 -5.24 6.05
C GLY A 144 -8.76 -5.71 5.12
N TYR A 145 -7.65 -5.94 5.76
CA TYR A 145 -6.41 -6.38 5.15
C TYR A 145 -5.76 -7.42 6.05
N LEU A 146 -5.29 -8.49 5.43
CA LEU A 146 -4.49 -9.54 6.06
C LEU A 146 -3.20 -9.70 5.28
N GLN A 147 -2.07 -9.74 5.99
CA GLN A 147 -0.76 -10.01 5.38
C GLN A 147 -0.02 -11.05 6.19
N ARG A 148 0.63 -11.97 5.51
CA ARG A 148 1.69 -12.81 6.07
C ARG A 148 2.99 -12.53 5.36
N GLU A 149 3.97 -12.13 6.13
CA GLU A 149 5.38 -12.01 5.73
C GLU A 149 6.14 -13.23 6.24
N SER A 150 7.09 -13.74 5.46
CA SER A 150 8.02 -14.77 5.88
C SER A 150 9.44 -14.38 5.46
N VAL A 151 10.37 -14.42 6.40
CA VAL A 151 11.79 -14.12 6.20
C VAL A 151 12.59 -15.31 6.71
N ASP A 152 13.19 -16.08 5.80
CA ASP A 152 14.02 -17.22 6.16
C ASP A 152 15.28 -16.73 6.90
N GLY A 153 15.63 -17.41 8.00
CA GLY A 153 16.78 -17.04 8.83
C GLY A 153 16.59 -15.83 9.75
N SER A 154 15.38 -15.27 9.84
CA SER A 154 15.12 -14.14 10.74
C SER A 154 15.31 -14.51 12.22
N ALA A 155 16.07 -13.70 12.95
CA ALA A 155 16.25 -13.81 14.41
C ALA A 155 14.97 -13.50 15.21
N ASN A 156 13.98 -12.85 14.59
CA ASN A 156 12.71 -12.46 15.22
C ASN A 156 11.64 -13.56 15.15
N GLY A 157 11.92 -14.65 14.43
CA GLY A 157 10.97 -15.69 14.02
C GLY A 157 10.67 -15.57 12.52
N LYS A 158 10.38 -16.71 11.91
CA LYS A 158 10.24 -16.77 10.44
C LYS A 158 9.10 -15.93 9.89
N SER A 159 7.95 -15.94 10.54
CA SER A 159 6.72 -15.36 10.00
C SER A 159 6.16 -14.26 10.89
N ARG A 160 5.53 -13.28 10.25
CA ARG A 160 4.81 -12.17 10.85
C ARG A 160 3.44 -12.06 10.21
N ASP A 161 2.40 -12.01 11.03
CA ASP A 161 1.04 -11.74 10.58
C ASP A 161 0.63 -10.31 10.92
N ILE A 162 -0.05 -9.67 9.97
CA ILE A 162 -0.59 -8.32 10.10
C ILE A 162 -2.07 -8.39 9.77
N VAL A 163 -2.90 -7.80 10.63
CA VAL A 163 -4.33 -7.63 10.39
C VAL A 163 -4.69 -6.16 10.51
N ARG A 164 -5.56 -5.69 9.62
CA ARG A 164 -6.11 -4.33 9.66
C ARG A 164 -7.60 -4.38 9.37
N LEU A 165 -8.39 -3.62 10.14
CA LEU A 165 -9.79 -3.35 9.90
C LEU A 165 -9.98 -1.88 9.68
N VAL A 166 -10.85 -1.52 8.73
CA VAL A 166 -11.12 -0.15 8.32
C VAL A 166 -12.61 0.10 8.19
N ALA A 167 -13.03 1.32 8.55
CA ALA A 167 -14.38 1.79 8.30
C ALA A 167 -14.35 3.26 7.90
N MET A 168 -15.24 3.62 6.98
CA MET A 168 -15.49 4.99 6.57
C MET A 168 -16.98 5.26 6.59
N TYR A 169 -17.37 6.43 7.11
CA TYR A 169 -18.73 6.96 7.05
C TYR A 169 -18.74 8.28 6.29
N THR A 170 -19.54 8.37 5.23
CA THR A 170 -19.68 9.57 4.41
C THR A 170 -20.97 10.31 4.74
N MET A 171 -20.89 11.59 5.08
CA MET A 171 -22.01 12.46 5.38
C MET A 171 -21.89 13.78 4.59
N GLY A 172 -22.54 13.85 3.44
CA GLY A 172 -22.42 14.98 2.52
C GLY A 172 -20.98 15.16 2.03
N ALA A 173 -20.37 16.28 2.34
CA ALA A 173 -18.98 16.58 2.01
C ALA A 173 -17.95 16.01 3.02
N ASN A 174 -18.41 15.36 4.09
CA ASN A 174 -17.55 14.89 5.17
C ASN A 174 -17.35 13.38 5.13
N GLU A 175 -16.15 12.94 5.46
CA GLU A 175 -15.77 11.53 5.58
C GLU A 175 -15.10 11.31 6.93
N PHE A 176 -15.59 10.34 7.69
CA PHE A 176 -15.04 9.93 8.98
C PHE A 176 -14.40 8.56 8.83
N HIS A 177 -13.15 8.42 9.23
CA HIS A 177 -12.35 7.22 9.04
C HIS A 177 -11.91 6.63 10.36
N VAL A 178 -11.94 5.31 10.44
CA VAL A 178 -11.38 4.53 11.55
C VAL A 178 -10.54 3.40 10.98
N ASN A 179 -9.30 3.28 11.45
CA ASN A 179 -8.42 2.16 11.16
C ASN A 179 -7.92 1.56 12.47
N VAL A 180 -7.96 0.25 12.59
CA VAL A 180 -7.34 -0.48 13.70
C VAL A 180 -6.58 -1.68 13.14
N GLY A 181 -5.42 -1.96 13.69
CA GLY A 181 -4.63 -3.08 13.23
C GLY A 181 -3.63 -3.60 14.24
N HIS A 182 -3.16 -4.79 13.98
CA HIS A 182 -2.17 -5.48 14.80
C HIS A 182 -1.15 -6.18 13.91
N SER A 183 0.08 -6.21 14.38
CA SER A 183 1.19 -6.95 13.80
C SER A 183 1.84 -7.80 14.86
N ASP A 184 2.03 -9.07 14.56
CA ASP A 184 2.84 -9.95 15.40
C ASP A 184 4.33 -9.58 15.32
N ARG A 185 5.11 -10.15 16.24
CA ARG A 185 6.57 -10.23 16.11
C ARG A 185 6.93 -11.31 15.09
N GLY A 186 7.92 -11.05 14.27
CA GLY A 186 8.44 -12.02 13.31
C GLY A 186 8.98 -11.35 12.05
N GLY A 187 9.58 -12.12 11.16
CA GLY A 187 10.10 -11.61 9.92
C GLY A 187 11.04 -10.41 10.10
N SER A 188 10.69 -9.29 9.50
CA SER A 188 11.42 -8.03 9.61
C SER A 188 11.15 -7.23 10.90
N PHE A 189 10.21 -7.67 11.76
CA PHE A 189 9.72 -6.90 12.90
C PHE A 189 10.08 -7.57 14.25
N ALA A 190 10.87 -6.86 15.07
CA ALA A 190 11.38 -7.39 16.34
C ALA A 190 10.33 -7.49 17.45
N GLN A 191 9.21 -6.76 17.35
CA GLN A 191 8.17 -6.70 18.40
C GLN A 191 6.78 -6.66 17.77
N LYS A 192 5.79 -7.19 18.50
CA LYS A 192 4.38 -6.99 18.17
C LYS A 192 3.99 -5.53 18.38
N ALA A 193 3.05 -5.03 17.60
CA ALA A 193 2.52 -3.69 17.76
C ALA A 193 1.05 -3.61 17.34
N SER A 194 0.35 -2.63 17.89
CA SER A 194 -1.00 -2.29 17.45
C SER A 194 -1.04 -0.84 17.01
N GLN A 195 -1.82 -0.58 15.97
CA GLN A 195 -2.03 0.77 15.43
C GLN A 195 -3.51 1.08 15.39
N TYR A 196 -3.86 2.33 15.65
CA TYR A 196 -5.18 2.88 15.38
C TYR A 196 -5.04 4.28 14.79
N THR A 197 -5.98 4.62 13.91
CA THR A 197 -6.06 5.93 13.28
C THR A 197 -7.51 6.38 13.25
N LEU A 198 -7.73 7.63 13.62
CA LEU A 198 -9.00 8.35 13.46
C LEU A 198 -8.76 9.46 12.45
N GLY A 199 -9.57 9.53 11.41
CA GLY A 199 -9.41 10.51 10.34
C GLY A 199 -10.71 11.22 10.01
N PHE A 200 -10.57 12.44 9.54
CA PHE A 200 -11.66 13.26 9.04
C PHE A 200 -11.22 13.98 7.77
N ASN A 201 -12.04 13.89 6.72
CA ASN A 201 -11.88 14.66 5.50
C ASN A 201 -13.10 15.56 5.29
N HIS A 202 -12.87 16.77 4.79
CA HIS A 202 -13.89 17.66 4.28
C HIS A 202 -13.63 17.99 2.82
N ASN A 203 -14.48 17.51 1.93
CA ASN A 203 -14.37 17.69 0.48
C ASN A 203 -14.90 19.09 0.09
N LEU A 204 -14.00 20.05 -0.14
CA LEU A 204 -14.35 21.39 -0.61
C LEU A 204 -14.87 21.36 -2.05
N THR A 205 -14.24 20.55 -2.89
CA THR A 205 -14.61 20.30 -4.29
C THR A 205 -14.29 18.85 -4.66
N LYS A 206 -14.63 18.42 -5.88
CA LYS A 206 -14.21 17.11 -6.41
C LYS A 206 -12.69 16.91 -6.46
N ARG A 207 -11.92 17.99 -6.44
CA ARG A 207 -10.45 17.97 -6.57
C ARG A 207 -9.72 18.42 -5.31
N THR A 208 -10.44 19.01 -4.33
CA THR A 208 -9.80 19.60 -3.14
C THR A 208 -10.47 19.11 -1.88
N LYS A 209 -9.68 18.57 -0.97
CA LYS A 209 -10.14 18.20 0.37
C LYS A 209 -9.20 18.72 1.46
N LEU A 210 -9.76 19.12 2.57
CA LEU A 210 -9.05 19.30 3.83
C LEU A 210 -9.07 17.98 4.58
N TYR A 211 -8.00 17.65 5.27
CA TYR A 211 -7.94 16.44 6.08
C TYR A 211 -7.28 16.69 7.43
N THR A 212 -7.70 15.90 8.40
CA THR A 212 -6.97 15.74 9.66
C THR A 212 -7.05 14.29 10.08
N TYR A 213 -5.99 13.77 10.69
CA TYR A 213 -6.02 12.48 11.35
C TYR A 213 -5.07 12.40 12.52
N TYR A 214 -5.44 11.57 13.47
CA TYR A 214 -4.59 11.15 14.58
C TYR A 214 -4.28 9.68 14.43
N THR A 215 -3.00 9.32 14.52
CA THR A 215 -2.55 7.93 14.50
C THR A 215 -1.69 7.65 15.72
N ALA A 216 -1.78 6.43 16.26
CA ALA A 216 -0.90 5.95 17.32
C ALA A 216 -0.54 4.49 17.12
N ILE A 217 0.72 4.17 17.39
CA ILE A 217 1.27 2.82 17.44
C ILE A 217 1.71 2.57 18.87
N ASN A 218 1.29 1.43 19.42
CA ASN A 218 1.65 0.97 20.75
C ASN A 218 2.36 -0.38 20.67
N SER A 219 3.47 -0.52 21.37
CA SER A 219 4.28 -1.74 21.45
C SER A 219 4.66 -2.08 22.90
N PRO A 220 4.91 -3.37 23.23
CA PRO A 220 5.40 -3.75 24.54
C PRO A 220 6.70 -3.03 24.88
N GLY A 221 6.80 -2.52 26.12
CA GLY A 221 7.97 -1.78 26.56
C GLY A 221 8.14 -0.40 25.94
N LYS A 222 7.16 0.07 25.16
CA LYS A 222 7.12 1.39 24.51
C LYS A 222 8.28 1.70 23.55
N ALA A 223 9.05 0.71 23.15
CA ALA A 223 10.26 0.91 22.34
C ALA A 223 9.97 1.49 20.93
N ASN A 224 8.77 1.24 20.40
CA ASN A 224 8.32 1.71 19.09
C ASN A 224 7.01 2.50 19.18
N ASP A 225 6.69 3.03 20.36
CA ASP A 225 5.49 3.84 20.54
C ASP A 225 5.64 5.12 19.73
N PHE A 226 4.57 5.45 19.03
CA PHE A 226 4.51 6.61 18.17
C PHE A 226 3.10 7.16 18.16
N ASN A 227 2.96 8.47 18.18
CA ASN A 227 1.69 9.11 17.91
C ASN A 227 1.91 10.40 17.13
N ALA A 228 0.94 10.77 16.32
CA ALA A 228 0.98 12.02 15.59
C ALA A 228 -0.41 12.49 15.20
N LEU A 229 -0.53 13.80 15.11
CA LEU A 229 -1.65 14.52 14.53
C LEU A 229 -1.20 15.16 13.24
N ALA A 230 -1.90 14.90 12.14
CA ALA A 230 -1.67 15.54 10.86
C ALA A 230 -2.88 16.38 10.46
N VAL A 231 -2.61 17.55 9.86
CA VAL A 231 -3.61 18.42 9.23
C VAL A 231 -3.07 18.87 7.89
N GLY A 232 -3.90 18.85 6.86
CA GLY A 232 -3.45 19.26 5.54
C GLY A 232 -4.56 19.45 4.53
N MET A 233 -4.14 19.79 3.32
CA MET A 233 -4.99 19.92 2.14
C MET A 233 -4.42 19.08 1.01
N ARG A 234 -5.30 18.35 0.33
CA ARG A 234 -4.95 17.66 -0.93
C ARG A 234 -5.71 18.30 -2.07
N HIS A 235 -4.99 18.62 -3.14
CA HIS A 235 -5.56 19.13 -4.37
C HIS A 235 -5.06 18.30 -5.56
N ASN A 236 -5.97 17.85 -6.41
CA ASN A 236 -5.65 17.13 -7.65
C ASN A 236 -5.84 18.10 -8.83
N PHE A 237 -4.80 18.28 -9.62
CA PHE A 237 -4.79 19.18 -10.78
C PHE A 237 -5.47 18.56 -12.03
#